data_b7f713600b708ead800fa96cac543ba9
#
_entry.id   b7f713600b708ead800fa96cac543ba9
#
_cell.length_a   1.000
_cell.length_b   1.000
_cell.length_c   1.000
_cell.angle_alpha   90.00
_cell.angle_beta   90.00
_cell.angle_gamma   90.00
#
_symmetry.space_group_name_H-M   'P 1'
#
loop_
_entity.id
_entity.type
_entity.pdbx_description
1 polymer ?
#
loop_
_entity_poly.entity_id
_entity_poly.type
_entity_poly.pdbx_seq_one_letter_code
_entity_poly.pdbx_strand_id
1 'polypeptide(L)'
;SNLARYDGVKYGYRSKNSTSIEDFYSKTRGEGFGSEVKRRIMLGTFVLSAGYYDAWYIKAARVRRLLVTQFRQAFEQCSALICPVASTPAFRLNQKLKNPVEMYYNDLFTTAANLVGLPAISVPVLKGSNNLPVGLQIMGDFFHERAILDVALTLENQFGRFEK
;
A
#
# COMPACT_ATOMS: atom_id res chain seq x y z
N SER A 1 0.27 15.16 3.57
CA SER A 1 0.11 16.37 2.73
C SER A 1 -1.01 16.22 1.70
N ASN A 2 -1.13 15.11 0.97
CA ASN A 2 -2.18 14.92 -0.05
C ASN A 2 -3.60 15.03 0.50
N LEU A 3 -3.85 14.51 1.70
CA LEU A 3 -5.16 14.56 2.34
C LEU A 3 -5.59 15.96 2.78
N ALA A 4 -4.68 16.92 2.84
CA ALA A 4 -5.00 18.33 3.10
C ALA A 4 -5.89 18.95 2.01
N ARG A 5 -5.84 18.42 0.79
CA ARG A 5 -6.64 18.89 -0.36
C ARG A 5 -8.13 18.54 -0.26
N TYR A 6 -8.47 17.53 0.56
CA TYR A 6 -9.86 17.10 0.77
C TYR A 6 -10.47 17.91 1.91
N ASP A 7 -10.73 19.17 1.65
CA ASP A 7 -11.23 20.16 2.60
C ASP A 7 -12.72 20.48 2.44
N GLY A 8 -13.37 19.87 1.44
CA GLY A 8 -14.79 20.10 1.13
C GLY A 8 -15.07 21.38 0.36
N VAL A 9 -14.03 22.15 -0.02
CA VAL A 9 -14.18 23.35 -0.87
C VAL A 9 -14.07 22.96 -2.33
N LYS A 10 -12.95 22.38 -2.76
CA LYS A 10 -12.74 21.89 -4.13
C LYS A 10 -12.95 20.38 -4.26
N TYR A 11 -12.55 19.62 -3.25
CA TYR A 11 -12.53 18.15 -3.31
C TYR A 11 -13.13 17.52 -2.07
N GLY A 12 -13.70 16.33 -2.26
CA GLY A 12 -14.14 15.46 -1.20
C GLY A 12 -15.52 15.81 -0.63
N TYR A 13 -15.80 15.20 0.51
CA TYR A 13 -17.04 15.40 1.25
C TYR A 13 -17.15 16.85 1.76
N ARG A 14 -18.36 17.40 1.74
CA ARG A 14 -18.69 18.73 2.23
C ARG A 14 -19.80 18.65 3.29
N SER A 15 -19.52 19.08 4.50
CA SER A 15 -20.56 19.18 5.55
C SER A 15 -21.58 20.27 5.20
N LYS A 16 -22.86 19.97 5.42
CA LYS A 16 -23.97 20.87 5.10
C LYS A 16 -24.38 21.78 6.27
N ASN A 17 -23.98 21.42 7.50
CA ASN A 17 -24.47 22.02 8.73
C ASN A 17 -23.35 22.71 9.50
N SER A 18 -22.72 23.70 8.90
CA SER A 18 -21.65 24.49 9.53
C SER A 18 -22.10 25.89 9.88
N THR A 19 -21.67 26.39 11.03
CA THR A 19 -22.01 27.70 11.57
C THR A 19 -20.89 28.73 11.39
N SER A 20 -19.64 28.27 11.21
CA SER A 20 -18.47 29.09 10.95
C SER A 20 -17.53 28.37 9.99
N ILE A 21 -16.51 29.05 9.52
CA ILE A 21 -15.46 28.47 8.65
C ILE A 21 -14.69 27.36 9.38
N GLU A 22 -14.34 27.59 10.65
CA GLU A 22 -13.65 26.57 11.45
C GLU A 22 -14.53 25.35 11.72
N ASP A 23 -15.80 25.57 12.03
CA ASP A 23 -16.78 24.50 12.19
C ASP A 23 -17.00 23.72 10.89
N PHE A 24 -17.00 24.43 9.74
CA PHE A 24 -17.08 23.81 8.42
C PHE A 24 -15.91 22.84 8.16
N TYR A 25 -14.67 23.29 8.36
CA TYR A 25 -13.51 22.41 8.16
C TYR A 25 -13.49 21.26 9.16
N SER A 26 -13.79 21.53 10.41
CA SER A 26 -13.81 20.52 11.48
C SER A 26 -14.84 19.43 11.18
N LYS A 27 -16.07 19.78 10.86
CA LYS A 27 -17.15 18.84 10.52
C LYS A 27 -16.87 18.11 9.21
N THR A 28 -16.47 18.83 8.15
CA THR A 28 -16.15 18.23 6.86
C THR A 28 -15.09 17.13 6.99
N ARG A 29 -14.00 17.41 7.68
CA ARG A 29 -12.93 16.43 7.89
C ARG A 29 -13.30 15.37 8.94
N GLY A 30 -14.06 15.76 9.95
CA GLY A 30 -14.55 14.85 10.98
C GLY A 30 -15.52 13.79 10.46
N GLU A 31 -16.43 14.17 9.59
CA GLU A 31 -17.44 13.31 8.98
C GLU A 31 -16.89 12.56 7.75
N GLY A 32 -16.12 13.26 6.91
CA GLY A 32 -15.63 12.73 5.63
C GLY A 32 -14.47 11.75 5.73
N PHE A 33 -13.69 11.77 6.82
CA PHE A 33 -12.56 10.85 7.00
C PHE A 33 -12.87 9.76 8.00
N GLY A 34 -12.63 8.50 7.62
CA GLY A 34 -12.66 7.36 8.53
C GLY A 34 -11.55 7.42 9.60
N SER A 35 -11.66 6.57 10.61
CA SER A 35 -10.76 6.55 11.78
C SER A 35 -9.30 6.30 11.39
N GLU A 36 -9.03 5.39 10.46
CA GLU A 36 -7.68 5.08 10.00
C GLU A 36 -7.05 6.26 9.24
N VAL A 37 -7.81 6.93 8.39
CA VAL A 37 -7.34 8.13 7.68
C VAL A 37 -7.00 9.25 8.66
N LYS A 38 -7.83 9.47 9.68
CA LYS A 38 -7.56 10.44 10.75
C LYS A 38 -6.27 10.11 11.49
N ARG A 39 -6.05 8.84 11.84
CA ARG A 39 -4.83 8.37 12.49
C ARG A 39 -3.60 8.68 11.64
N ARG A 40 -3.63 8.41 10.33
CA ARG A 40 -2.53 8.71 9.40
C ARG A 40 -2.28 10.20 9.22
N ILE A 41 -3.32 11.02 9.24
CA ILE A 41 -3.17 12.49 9.22
C ILE A 41 -2.43 12.96 10.47
N MET A 42 -2.85 12.50 11.65
CA MET A 42 -2.20 12.85 12.93
C MET A 42 -0.75 12.39 12.97
N LEU A 43 -0.48 11.14 12.57
CA LEU A 43 0.88 10.60 12.50
C LEU A 43 1.75 11.42 11.53
N GLY A 44 1.23 11.73 10.35
CA GLY A 44 1.96 12.55 9.37
C GLY A 44 2.27 13.96 9.88
N THR A 45 1.34 14.59 10.58
CA THR A 45 1.55 15.89 11.23
C THR A 45 2.64 15.82 12.29
N PHE A 46 2.61 14.76 13.12
CA PHE A 46 3.63 14.53 14.16
C PHE A 46 5.02 14.33 13.54
N VAL A 47 5.15 13.45 12.56
CA VAL A 47 6.43 13.12 11.89
C VAL A 47 7.04 14.34 11.17
N LEU A 48 6.20 15.26 10.70
CA LEU A 48 6.63 16.48 10.01
C LEU A 48 6.81 17.67 10.96
N SER A 49 6.55 17.53 12.24
CA SER A 49 6.70 18.63 13.21
C SER A 49 8.18 18.86 13.58
N ALA A 50 8.45 20.04 14.11
CA ALA A 50 9.79 20.45 14.53
C ALA A 50 10.37 19.46 15.56
N GLY A 51 11.63 19.11 15.41
CA GLY A 51 12.33 18.12 16.25
C GLY A 51 12.16 16.66 15.85
N TYR A 52 11.11 16.31 15.09
CA TYR A 52 10.86 14.92 14.63
C TYR A 52 11.13 14.72 13.13
N TYR A 53 11.17 15.80 12.37
CA TYR A 53 11.38 15.76 10.92
C TYR A 53 12.67 15.04 10.53
N ASP A 54 13.81 15.44 11.12
CA ASP A 54 15.10 14.82 10.80
C ASP A 54 15.19 13.39 11.32
N ALA A 55 14.70 13.16 12.54
CA ALA A 55 14.77 11.86 13.20
C ALA A 55 13.92 10.79 12.49
N TRP A 56 12.77 11.14 11.93
CA TRP A 56 11.83 10.19 11.35
C TRP A 56 11.70 10.34 9.84
N TYR A 57 11.34 11.52 9.35
CA TYR A 57 11.07 11.72 7.92
C TYR A 57 12.33 11.59 7.06
N ILE A 58 13.39 12.28 7.41
CA ILE A 58 14.66 12.22 6.67
C ILE A 58 15.28 10.83 6.78
N LYS A 59 15.23 10.21 7.95
CA LYS A 59 15.71 8.83 8.14
C LYS A 59 14.94 7.84 7.24
N ALA A 60 13.61 7.94 7.21
CA ALA A 60 12.77 7.13 6.32
C ALA A 60 13.10 7.35 4.84
N ALA A 61 13.33 8.59 4.41
CA ALA A 61 13.72 8.90 3.04
C ALA A 61 15.08 8.28 2.67
N ARG A 62 16.06 8.28 3.59
CA ARG A 62 17.35 7.61 3.40
C ARG A 62 17.19 6.09 3.27
N VAL A 63 16.40 5.46 4.13
CA VAL A 63 16.10 4.02 4.04
C VAL A 63 15.41 3.68 2.71
N ARG A 64 14.44 4.48 2.30
CA ARG A 64 13.80 4.33 0.96
C ARG A 64 14.82 4.36 -0.17
N ARG A 65 15.79 5.28 -0.13
CA ARG A 65 16.85 5.36 -1.14
C ARG A 65 17.74 4.11 -1.16
N LEU A 66 18.07 3.56 0.01
CA LEU A 66 18.80 2.30 0.09
C LEU A 66 18.03 1.14 -0.56
N LEU A 67 16.72 1.05 -0.30
CA LEU A 67 15.86 0.05 -0.95
C LEU A 67 15.89 0.20 -2.47
N VAL A 68 15.75 1.42 -3.00
CA VAL A 68 15.84 1.68 -4.45
C VAL A 68 17.17 1.15 -5.02
N THR A 69 18.29 1.41 -4.34
CA THR A 69 19.61 0.94 -4.77
C THR A 69 19.69 -0.59 -4.78
N GLN A 70 19.22 -1.25 -3.71
CA GLN A 70 19.24 -2.70 -3.62
C GLN A 70 18.37 -3.39 -4.68
N PHE A 71 17.16 -2.86 -4.96
CA PHE A 71 16.33 -3.40 -6.02
C PHE A 71 16.95 -3.21 -7.41
N ARG A 72 17.57 -2.07 -7.69
CA ARG A 72 18.32 -1.87 -8.95
C ARG A 72 19.43 -2.89 -9.13
N GLN A 73 20.23 -3.13 -8.08
CA GLN A 73 21.27 -4.16 -8.12
C GLN A 73 20.71 -5.57 -8.36
N ALA A 74 19.54 -5.89 -7.77
CA ALA A 74 18.87 -7.16 -8.04
C ALA A 74 18.44 -7.29 -9.51
N PHE A 75 17.88 -6.23 -10.09
CA PHE A 75 17.47 -6.22 -11.50
C PHE A 75 18.63 -6.20 -12.52
N GLU A 76 19.86 -5.94 -12.09
CA GLU A 76 21.05 -6.21 -12.94
C GLU A 76 21.27 -7.73 -13.17
N GLN A 77 20.70 -8.58 -12.29
CA GLN A 77 20.90 -10.03 -12.31
C GLN A 77 19.66 -10.81 -12.80
N CYS A 78 18.49 -10.19 -12.79
CA CYS A 78 17.24 -10.84 -13.18
C CYS A 78 16.24 -9.86 -13.81
N SER A 79 15.34 -10.38 -14.63
CA SER A 79 14.31 -9.58 -15.31
C SER A 79 13.05 -9.37 -14.45
N ALA A 80 12.83 -10.20 -13.44
CA ALA A 80 11.69 -10.11 -12.53
C ALA A 80 12.03 -10.74 -11.17
N LEU A 81 11.42 -10.20 -10.12
CA LEU A 81 11.46 -10.75 -8.77
C LEU A 81 10.08 -11.30 -8.41
N ILE A 82 10.05 -12.47 -7.79
CA ILE A 82 8.81 -13.15 -7.40
C ILE A 82 8.81 -13.37 -5.89
N CYS A 83 7.70 -13.03 -5.24
CA CYS A 83 7.51 -13.30 -3.82
C CYS A 83 6.01 -13.55 -3.51
N PRO A 84 5.65 -14.06 -2.33
CA PRO A 84 4.24 -14.08 -1.90
C PRO A 84 3.64 -12.67 -1.87
N VAL A 85 2.34 -12.55 -2.13
CA VAL A 85 1.61 -11.27 -1.97
C VAL A 85 1.37 -10.95 -0.50
N ALA A 86 0.99 -11.96 0.28
CA ALA A 86 0.70 -11.84 1.70
C ALA A 86 1.24 -13.04 2.47
N SER A 87 1.43 -12.88 3.76
CA SER A 87 1.93 -13.94 4.66
C SER A 87 0.89 -15.02 4.98
N THR A 88 -0.38 -14.71 4.77
CA THR A 88 -1.52 -15.59 5.06
C THR A 88 -2.56 -15.53 3.94
N PRO A 89 -3.40 -16.56 3.78
CA PRO A 89 -4.60 -16.48 2.95
C PRO A 89 -5.55 -15.39 3.45
N ALA A 90 -6.56 -15.05 2.63
CA ALA A 90 -7.55 -14.04 2.99
C ALA A 90 -8.25 -14.37 4.32
N PHE A 91 -8.40 -13.38 5.18
CA PHE A 91 -9.14 -13.48 6.42
C PHE A 91 -10.66 -13.38 6.18
N ARG A 92 -11.47 -13.79 7.17
CA ARG A 92 -12.93 -13.74 7.06
C ARG A 92 -13.45 -12.31 7.02
N LEU A 93 -14.51 -12.07 6.27
CA LEU A 93 -15.21 -10.77 6.25
C LEU A 93 -15.60 -10.37 7.68
N ASN A 94 -15.43 -9.10 7.97
CA ASN A 94 -15.69 -8.51 9.30
C ASN A 94 -14.85 -9.09 10.46
N GLN A 95 -13.81 -9.85 10.17
CA GLN A 95 -12.86 -10.28 11.20
C GLN A 95 -12.12 -9.05 11.72
N LYS A 96 -12.37 -8.71 12.98
CA LYS A 96 -11.62 -7.66 13.68
C LYS A 96 -10.28 -8.25 14.11
N LEU A 97 -9.20 -7.76 13.54
CA LEU A 97 -7.86 -8.07 14.02
C LEU A 97 -7.68 -7.39 15.39
N LYS A 98 -7.26 -8.16 16.39
CA LYS A 98 -7.11 -7.68 17.77
C LYS A 98 -6.00 -6.63 17.90
N ASN A 99 -4.99 -6.72 17.03
CA ASN A 99 -3.83 -5.83 17.02
C ASN A 99 -3.72 -5.13 15.66
N PRO A 100 -3.71 -3.78 15.60
CA PRO A 100 -3.48 -3.06 14.34
C PRO A 100 -2.18 -3.44 13.64
N VAL A 101 -1.16 -3.91 14.38
CA VAL A 101 0.12 -4.36 13.81
C VAL A 101 -0.05 -5.61 12.96
N GLU A 102 -1.02 -6.49 13.26
CA GLU A 102 -1.31 -7.69 12.44
C GLU A 102 -1.73 -7.30 11.02
N MET A 103 -2.42 -6.17 10.84
CA MET A 103 -2.76 -5.66 9.51
C MET A 103 -1.52 -5.29 8.69
N TYR A 104 -0.50 -4.73 9.34
CA TYR A 104 0.74 -4.35 8.66
C TYR A 104 1.57 -5.56 8.20
N TYR A 105 1.44 -6.71 8.86
CA TYR A 105 2.08 -7.94 8.38
C TYR A 105 1.51 -8.45 7.06
N ASN A 106 0.25 -8.16 6.76
CA ASN A 106 -0.33 -8.50 5.46
C ASN A 106 0.30 -7.70 4.31
N ASP A 107 0.78 -6.49 4.59
CA ASP A 107 1.40 -5.60 3.60
C ASP A 107 2.93 -5.78 3.51
N LEU A 108 3.51 -6.75 4.23
CA LEU A 108 4.95 -6.93 4.36
C LEU A 108 5.65 -7.02 2.99
N PHE A 109 5.09 -7.82 2.08
CA PHE A 109 5.68 -8.08 0.77
C PHE A 109 5.32 -7.00 -0.27
N THR A 110 4.20 -6.31 -0.11
CA THR A 110 3.73 -5.30 -1.08
C THR A 110 4.28 -3.91 -0.79
N THR A 111 4.66 -3.63 0.45
CA THR A 111 5.18 -2.32 0.87
C THR A 111 6.45 -1.94 0.12
N ALA A 112 7.36 -2.89 -0.14
CA ALA A 112 8.62 -2.62 -0.81
C ALA A 112 8.41 -2.10 -2.24
N ALA A 113 7.55 -2.73 -3.04
CA ALA A 113 7.23 -2.28 -4.39
C ALA A 113 6.68 -0.85 -4.42
N ASN A 114 5.80 -0.51 -3.45
CA ASN A 114 5.24 0.85 -3.31
C ASN A 114 6.29 1.88 -2.90
N LEU A 115 7.17 1.56 -1.96
CA LEU A 115 8.22 2.48 -1.50
C LEU A 115 9.28 2.75 -2.56
N VAL A 116 9.66 1.74 -3.31
CA VAL A 116 10.64 1.84 -4.41
C VAL A 116 10.00 2.47 -5.64
N GLY A 117 8.74 2.19 -5.93
CA GLY A 117 8.00 2.65 -7.10
C GLY A 117 8.15 1.69 -8.28
N LEU A 118 8.17 0.38 -8.01
CA LEU A 118 8.29 -0.67 -9.01
C LEU A 118 6.92 -1.04 -9.59
N PRO A 119 6.83 -1.40 -10.87
CA PRO A 119 5.68 -2.09 -11.39
C PRO A 119 5.57 -3.48 -10.75
N ALA A 120 4.36 -3.85 -10.34
CA ALA A 120 4.09 -5.13 -9.71
C ALA A 120 2.71 -5.65 -10.07
N ILE A 121 2.58 -6.97 -10.20
CA ILE A 121 1.32 -7.66 -10.45
C ILE A 121 1.18 -8.85 -9.50
N SER A 122 -0.05 -9.12 -9.08
CA SER A 122 -0.40 -10.32 -8.32
C SER A 122 -1.12 -11.32 -9.21
N VAL A 123 -0.63 -12.56 -9.24
CA VAL A 123 -1.21 -13.67 -9.98
C VAL A 123 -1.58 -14.78 -9.01
N PRO A 124 -2.83 -15.27 -8.99
CA PRO A 124 -3.19 -16.44 -8.19
C PRO A 124 -2.58 -17.69 -8.83
N VAL A 125 -1.81 -18.46 -8.06
CA VAL A 125 -1.09 -19.63 -8.58
C VAL A 125 -1.44 -20.93 -7.88
N LEU A 126 -1.90 -20.89 -6.64
CA LEU A 126 -2.18 -22.05 -5.81
C LEU A 126 -3.46 -21.86 -5.02
N LYS A 127 -4.06 -22.96 -4.57
CA LYS A 127 -5.09 -22.95 -3.52
C LYS A 127 -4.44 -23.32 -2.20
N GLY A 128 -4.61 -22.46 -1.20
CA GLY A 128 -4.17 -22.73 0.17
C GLY A 128 -5.02 -23.80 0.86
N SER A 129 -4.67 -24.12 2.12
CA SER A 129 -5.35 -25.15 2.92
C SER A 129 -6.87 -24.96 3.07
N ASN A 130 -7.36 -23.74 2.97
CA ASN A 130 -8.78 -23.39 3.06
C ASN A 130 -9.46 -23.26 1.69
N ASN A 131 -8.87 -23.80 0.62
CA ASN A 131 -9.32 -23.68 -0.76
C ASN A 131 -9.39 -22.21 -1.26
N LEU A 132 -8.75 -21.28 -0.56
CA LEU A 132 -8.63 -19.87 -0.95
C LEU A 132 -7.42 -19.67 -1.85
N PRO A 133 -7.49 -18.74 -2.82
CA PRO A 133 -6.37 -18.48 -3.71
C PRO A 133 -5.17 -17.91 -2.95
N VAL A 134 -3.98 -18.35 -3.32
CA VAL A 134 -2.69 -17.80 -2.88
C VAL A 134 -2.05 -17.12 -4.07
N GLY A 135 -1.74 -15.83 -3.92
CA GLY A 135 -1.15 -15.02 -4.96
C GLY A 135 0.38 -14.98 -4.88
N LEU A 136 1.02 -14.99 -6.04
CA LEU A 136 2.41 -14.56 -6.20
C LEU A 136 2.44 -13.11 -6.69
N GLN A 137 3.31 -12.31 -6.08
CA GLN A 137 3.65 -10.98 -6.56
C GLN A 137 4.85 -11.08 -7.49
N ILE A 138 4.75 -10.49 -8.66
CA ILE A 138 5.81 -10.36 -9.64
C ILE A 138 6.15 -8.88 -9.72
N MET A 139 7.41 -8.53 -9.48
CA MET A 139 7.93 -7.15 -9.56
C MET A 139 8.93 -7.06 -10.69
N GLY A 140 8.88 -5.98 -11.46
CA GLY A 140 9.83 -5.66 -12.53
C GLY A 140 10.61 -4.40 -12.24
N ASP A 141 11.64 -4.14 -13.03
CA ASP A 141 12.36 -2.89 -12.99
C ASP A 141 11.48 -1.72 -13.47
N PHE A 142 11.91 -0.50 -13.23
CA PHE A 142 11.17 0.73 -13.58
C PHE A 142 10.80 0.73 -15.06
N PHE A 143 9.51 0.96 -15.34
CA PHE A 143 8.93 1.01 -16.69
C PHE A 143 9.03 -0.32 -17.50
N HIS A 144 9.24 -1.46 -16.83
CA HIS A 144 9.25 -2.79 -17.44
C HIS A 144 7.93 -3.55 -17.20
N GLU A 145 6.79 -2.88 -17.27
CA GLU A 145 5.46 -3.48 -17.07
C GLU A 145 5.22 -4.66 -18.01
N ARG A 146 5.69 -4.57 -19.26
CA ARG A 146 5.55 -5.66 -20.23
C ARG A 146 6.24 -6.94 -19.76
N ALA A 147 7.44 -6.85 -19.22
CA ALA A 147 8.17 -8.02 -18.75
C ALA A 147 7.42 -8.78 -17.65
N ILE A 148 6.84 -8.05 -16.68
CA ILE A 148 6.05 -8.70 -15.62
C ILE A 148 4.72 -9.27 -16.11
N LEU A 149 4.10 -8.68 -17.13
CA LEU A 149 2.89 -9.21 -17.78
C LEU A 149 3.18 -10.50 -18.54
N ASP A 150 4.30 -10.60 -19.24
CA ASP A 150 4.73 -11.81 -19.95
C ASP A 150 5.01 -12.96 -18.96
N VAL A 151 5.67 -12.67 -17.83
CA VAL A 151 5.86 -13.64 -16.73
C VAL A 151 4.51 -14.05 -16.10
N ALA A 152 3.64 -13.08 -15.84
CA ALA A 152 2.31 -13.33 -15.27
C ALA A 152 1.47 -14.24 -16.18
N LEU A 153 1.45 -13.98 -17.48
CA LEU A 153 0.76 -14.81 -18.47
C LEU A 153 1.31 -16.23 -18.51
N THR A 154 2.64 -16.39 -18.42
CA THR A 154 3.29 -17.70 -18.38
C THR A 154 2.85 -18.49 -17.15
N LEU A 155 2.81 -17.84 -15.98
CA LEU A 155 2.33 -18.47 -14.74
C LEU A 155 0.84 -18.81 -14.83
N GLU A 156 0.00 -17.90 -15.33
CA GLU A 156 -1.43 -18.15 -15.51
C GLU A 156 -1.67 -19.36 -16.44
N ASN A 157 -0.92 -19.48 -17.53
CA ASN A 157 -1.03 -20.62 -18.45
C ASN A 157 -0.56 -21.93 -17.80
N GLN A 158 0.44 -21.88 -16.93
CA GLN A 158 0.99 -23.09 -16.28
C GLN A 158 0.12 -23.57 -15.12
N PHE A 159 -0.38 -22.68 -14.30
CA PHE A 159 -1.17 -23.01 -13.09
C PHE A 159 -2.67 -23.00 -13.32
N GLY A 160 -3.13 -22.53 -14.48
CA GLY A 160 -4.54 -22.40 -14.85
C GLY A 160 -5.19 -21.13 -14.26
N ARG A 161 -6.34 -20.78 -14.85
CA ARG A 161 -7.20 -19.73 -14.27
C ARG A 161 -7.98 -20.32 -13.11
N PHE A 162 -8.02 -19.61 -12.01
CA PHE A 162 -8.92 -19.98 -10.92
C PHE A 162 -10.36 -19.69 -11.36
N GLU A 163 -11.01 -20.68 -11.94
CA GLU A 163 -12.45 -20.63 -12.16
C GLU A 163 -13.17 -20.71 -10.80
N LYS A 164 -14.26 -19.94 -10.69
CA LYS A 164 -15.09 -19.85 -9.48
C LYS A 164 -15.79 -21.16 -9.16
#